data_8e99914f618b0a8e19eb3d8f17ccfbce
#
_entry.id   8e99914f618b0a8e19eb3d8f17ccfbce
#
_cell.length_a   1.000
_cell.length_b   1.000
_cell.length_c   1.000
_cell.angle_alpha   90.00
_cell.angle_beta   90.00
_cell.angle_gamma   90.00
#
_symmetry.space_group_name_H-M   'P 1'
#
loop_
_entity.id
_entity.type
_entity.pdbx_description
1 polymer ?
#
loop_
_entity_poly.entity_id
_entity_poly.type
_entity_poly.pdbx_seq_one_letter_code
_entity_poly.pdbx_strand_id
1 'polypeptide(L)'
;LVMPEEIADLHDKLMKLAEILERSVDIDGLLELAEGAEELPVQEPLTGYHTKRTVRIALAKDEAFCFFYQDNLELLEEMGAQLIPFSPIHDEKLPENIDGMLFHGGYPELYAKALSENKKMLTSVREAVQAGIPYMAECGGFMYLHQEMEDMEGHSWPMAGVIPGKSWRTPRLTRFGYITLEDGTCFGKNVGGIRAHEFHYFDSENCGKAFHAAKPESMRNWE
;
A
#
# COMPACT_ATOMS: atom_id res chain seq x y z
N LEU A 1 -5.23 -6.75 -12.12
CA LEU A 1 -5.57 -7.32 -10.82
C LEU A 1 -7.01 -6.89 -10.51
N VAL A 2 -7.82 -7.80 -10.09
CA VAL A 2 -9.22 -7.59 -9.73
C VAL A 2 -9.38 -8.11 -8.31
N MET A 3 -10.08 -7.35 -7.48
CA MET A 3 -10.34 -7.75 -6.10
C MET A 3 -11.28 -8.95 -6.07
N PRO A 4 -11.10 -9.91 -5.15
CA PRO A 4 -12.00 -11.03 -4.99
C PRO A 4 -13.45 -10.60 -4.83
N GLU A 5 -13.69 -9.49 -4.13
CA GLU A 5 -15.01 -8.91 -3.85
C GLU A 5 -15.70 -8.36 -5.10
N GLU A 6 -14.94 -8.02 -6.15
CA GLU A 6 -15.47 -7.52 -7.43
C GLU A 6 -15.93 -8.64 -8.37
N ILE A 7 -15.58 -9.89 -8.07
CA ILE A 7 -15.89 -11.02 -8.94
C ILE A 7 -17.14 -11.71 -8.43
N ALA A 8 -18.26 -11.46 -9.11
CA ALA A 8 -19.44 -12.27 -8.90
C ALA A 8 -19.11 -13.75 -9.21
N ASP A 9 -19.63 -14.65 -8.40
CA ASP A 9 -19.46 -16.11 -8.56
C ASP A 9 -17.99 -16.58 -8.50
N LEU A 10 -17.14 -15.89 -7.72
CA LEU A 10 -15.71 -16.23 -7.58
C LEU A 10 -15.52 -17.70 -7.20
N HIS A 11 -16.30 -18.21 -6.24
CA HIS A 11 -16.23 -19.60 -5.79
C HIS A 11 -16.46 -20.58 -6.95
N ASP A 12 -17.52 -20.37 -7.73
CA ASP A 12 -17.87 -21.24 -8.86
C ASP A 12 -16.80 -21.20 -9.96
N LYS A 13 -16.19 -20.02 -10.17
CA LYS A 13 -15.08 -19.88 -11.13
C LYS A 13 -13.84 -20.61 -10.65
N LEU A 14 -13.51 -20.53 -9.36
CA LEU A 14 -12.39 -21.26 -8.76
C LEU A 14 -12.60 -22.76 -8.83
N MET A 15 -13.82 -23.26 -8.55
CA MET A 15 -14.13 -24.69 -8.68
C MET A 15 -13.97 -25.19 -10.13
N LYS A 16 -14.43 -24.42 -11.12
CA LYS A 16 -14.22 -24.76 -12.54
C LYS A 16 -12.73 -24.76 -12.92
N LEU A 17 -11.95 -23.82 -12.39
CA LEU A 17 -10.51 -23.80 -12.61
C LEU A 17 -9.83 -25.03 -11.98
N ALA A 18 -10.21 -25.41 -10.76
CA ALA A 18 -9.72 -26.62 -10.10
C ALA A 18 -9.98 -27.86 -10.94
N GLU A 19 -11.21 -28.05 -11.45
CA GLU A 19 -11.56 -29.16 -12.34
C GLU A 19 -10.73 -29.19 -13.63
N ILE A 20 -10.41 -28.03 -14.19
CA ILE A 20 -9.57 -27.92 -15.38
C ILE A 20 -8.13 -28.31 -15.05
N LEU A 21 -7.59 -27.82 -13.93
CA LEU A 21 -6.25 -28.14 -13.48
C LEU A 21 -6.09 -29.63 -13.22
N GLU A 22 -7.03 -30.28 -12.51
CA GLU A 22 -7.00 -31.73 -12.24
C GLU A 22 -6.99 -32.57 -13.51
N ARG A 23 -7.58 -32.09 -14.61
CA ARG A 23 -7.62 -32.79 -15.89
C ARG A 23 -6.42 -32.53 -16.81
N SER A 24 -5.77 -31.37 -16.63
CA SER A 24 -4.75 -30.87 -17.57
C SER A 24 -3.34 -30.85 -17.01
N VAL A 25 -3.20 -30.99 -15.70
CA VAL A 25 -1.90 -30.97 -14.99
C VAL A 25 -1.77 -32.23 -14.16
N ASP A 26 -0.60 -32.82 -14.19
CA ASP A 26 -0.23 -33.93 -13.28
C ASP A 26 0.07 -33.35 -11.89
N ILE A 27 -0.98 -33.20 -11.09
CA ILE A 27 -0.89 -32.61 -9.75
C ILE A 27 -0.07 -33.50 -8.81
N ASP A 28 -0.24 -34.81 -8.90
CA ASP A 28 0.50 -35.78 -8.07
C ASP A 28 1.99 -35.70 -8.38
N GLY A 29 2.38 -35.66 -9.67
CA GLY A 29 3.76 -35.48 -10.08
C GLY A 29 4.37 -34.13 -9.64
N LEU A 30 3.58 -33.05 -9.59
CA LEU A 30 4.03 -31.78 -9.03
C LEU A 30 4.26 -31.85 -7.52
N LEU A 31 3.40 -32.57 -6.79
CA LEU A 31 3.57 -32.75 -5.34
C LEU A 31 4.81 -33.63 -5.06
N GLU A 32 5.02 -34.73 -5.79
CA GLU A 32 6.24 -35.53 -5.67
C GLU A 32 7.51 -34.72 -5.96
N LEU A 33 7.47 -33.83 -6.97
CA LEU A 33 8.58 -32.96 -7.29
C LEU A 33 8.86 -31.95 -6.16
N ALA A 34 7.80 -31.37 -5.57
CA ALA A 34 7.90 -30.45 -4.47
C ALA A 34 8.45 -31.12 -3.19
N GLU A 35 8.00 -32.32 -2.88
CA GLU A 35 8.51 -33.12 -1.75
C GLU A 35 9.99 -33.51 -1.91
N GLY A 36 10.44 -33.67 -3.16
CA GLY A 36 11.83 -33.94 -3.49
C GLY A 36 12.74 -32.72 -3.56
N ALA A 37 12.21 -31.51 -3.34
CA ALA A 37 12.98 -30.28 -3.36
C ALA A 37 13.99 -30.22 -2.20
N GLU A 38 15.17 -29.66 -2.47
CA GLU A 38 16.16 -29.43 -1.41
C GLU A 38 15.62 -28.43 -0.38
N GLU A 39 15.95 -28.65 0.90
CA GLU A 39 15.62 -27.69 1.95
C GLU A 39 16.30 -26.34 1.67
N LEU A 40 15.53 -25.28 1.69
CA LEU A 40 16.08 -23.94 1.57
C LEU A 40 16.87 -23.59 2.85
N PRO A 41 18.04 -22.95 2.70
CA PRO A 41 18.78 -22.50 3.87
C PRO A 41 17.90 -21.52 4.66
N VAL A 42 17.78 -21.77 5.97
CA VAL A 42 17.10 -20.86 6.88
C VAL A 42 17.85 -19.54 6.84
N GLN A 43 17.19 -18.49 6.37
CA GLN A 43 17.76 -17.14 6.48
C GLN A 43 17.78 -16.76 7.95
N GLU A 44 18.92 -16.29 8.43
CA GLU A 44 18.99 -15.69 9.76
C GLU A 44 18.04 -14.47 9.78
N PRO A 45 17.26 -14.29 10.85
CA PRO A 45 16.41 -13.11 11.00
C PRO A 45 17.25 -11.84 10.84
N LEU A 46 16.70 -10.79 10.24
CA LEU A 46 17.35 -9.47 10.11
C LEU A 46 17.48 -8.77 11.49
N THR A 47 17.98 -9.47 12.46
CA THR A 47 17.92 -9.23 13.91
C THR A 47 18.85 -8.11 14.42
N GLY A 48 19.22 -7.16 13.59
CA GLY A 48 20.08 -6.06 14.04
C GLY A 48 19.35 -4.84 14.63
N TYR A 49 18.05 -4.73 14.46
CA TYR A 49 17.32 -3.49 14.73
C TYR A 49 16.11 -3.69 15.63
N HIS A 50 16.33 -3.70 16.95
CA HIS A 50 15.22 -3.64 17.89
C HIS A 50 15.11 -2.24 18.51
N THR A 51 13.90 -1.71 18.51
CA THR A 51 13.63 -0.47 19.25
C THR A 51 13.70 -0.71 20.76
N LYS A 52 14.16 0.30 21.51
CA LYS A 52 14.23 0.22 22.98
C LYS A 52 12.84 0.25 23.65
N ARG A 53 11.84 0.71 22.94
CA ARG A 53 10.43 0.75 23.35
C ARG A 53 9.54 0.23 22.22
N THR A 54 8.38 -0.27 22.56
CA THR A 54 7.37 -0.61 21.56
C THR A 54 6.91 0.65 20.85
N VAL A 55 6.95 0.63 19.51
CA VAL A 55 6.44 1.70 18.64
C VAL A 55 5.06 1.28 18.14
N ARG A 56 4.05 2.07 18.41
CA ARG A 56 2.66 1.77 18.04
C ARG A 56 2.33 2.41 16.70
N ILE A 57 2.11 1.59 15.68
CA ILE A 57 1.86 2.04 14.31
C ILE A 57 0.43 1.70 13.92
N ALA A 58 -0.39 2.72 13.64
CA ALA A 58 -1.71 2.52 13.06
C ALA A 58 -1.58 2.08 11.59
N LEU A 59 -2.15 0.93 11.27
CA LEU A 59 -2.13 0.34 9.93
C LEU A 59 -3.51 0.43 9.29
N ALA A 60 -3.65 1.22 8.23
CA ALA A 60 -4.88 1.25 7.44
C ALA A 60 -5.11 -0.11 6.77
N LYS A 61 -6.20 -0.79 7.12
CA LYS A 61 -6.50 -2.14 6.66
C LYS A 61 -8.00 -2.37 6.59
N ASP A 62 -8.55 -2.31 5.40
CA ASP A 62 -9.94 -2.64 5.03
C ASP A 62 -10.04 -2.94 3.53
N GLU A 63 -11.23 -2.91 2.97
CA GLU A 63 -11.50 -3.19 1.56
C GLU A 63 -10.82 -2.17 0.63
N ALA A 64 -10.65 -0.92 1.06
CA ALA A 64 -9.97 0.12 0.30
C ALA A 64 -8.44 0.02 0.42
N PHE A 65 -7.92 -0.51 1.53
CA PHE A 65 -6.50 -0.59 1.86
C PHE A 65 -6.11 -2.04 2.17
N CYS A 66 -5.96 -2.84 1.14
CA CYS A 66 -5.75 -4.28 1.24
C CYS A 66 -4.44 -4.76 0.60
N PHE A 67 -3.69 -3.87 -0.05
CA PHE A 67 -2.48 -4.23 -0.77
C PHE A 67 -1.23 -3.89 0.04
N PHE A 68 -0.71 -4.86 0.76
CA PHE A 68 0.53 -4.75 1.53
C PHE A 68 1.32 -6.06 1.44
N TYR A 69 2.62 -5.95 1.68
CA TYR A 69 3.51 -7.10 1.73
C TYR A 69 3.60 -7.60 3.16
N GLN A 70 3.24 -8.85 3.37
CA GLN A 70 3.19 -9.45 4.72
C GLN A 70 4.57 -9.49 5.38
N ASP A 71 5.61 -9.80 4.62
CA ASP A 71 7.00 -9.79 5.07
C ASP A 71 7.47 -8.42 5.58
N ASN A 72 7.00 -7.31 4.97
CA ASN A 72 7.28 -5.97 5.48
C ASN A 72 6.60 -5.70 6.83
N LEU A 73 5.39 -6.22 7.03
CA LEU A 73 4.69 -6.08 8.30
C LEU A 73 5.38 -6.89 9.40
N GLU A 74 5.75 -8.12 9.10
CA GLU A 74 6.51 -9.01 10.00
C GLU A 74 7.86 -8.39 10.38
N LEU A 75 8.59 -7.82 9.42
CA LEU A 75 9.84 -7.12 9.69
C LEU A 75 9.65 -5.94 10.65
N LEU A 76 8.60 -5.15 10.49
CA LEU A 76 8.30 -4.06 11.43
C LEU A 76 8.02 -4.58 12.83
N GLU A 77 7.29 -5.68 12.97
CA GLU A 77 7.02 -6.33 14.26
C GLU A 77 8.29 -6.90 14.89
N GLU A 78 9.15 -7.56 14.11
CA GLU A 78 10.47 -8.02 14.56
C GLU A 78 11.35 -6.85 15.04
N MET A 79 11.25 -5.69 14.40
CA MET A 79 11.95 -4.48 14.82
C MET A 79 11.37 -3.84 16.09
N GLY A 80 10.28 -4.35 16.63
CA GLY A 80 9.63 -3.91 17.86
C GLY A 80 8.42 -3.00 17.65
N ALA A 81 7.85 -2.95 16.45
CA ALA A 81 6.58 -2.27 16.23
C ALA A 81 5.40 -3.13 16.72
N GLN A 82 4.37 -2.46 17.20
CA GLN A 82 3.03 -3.00 17.38
C GLN A 82 2.13 -2.43 16.30
N LEU A 83 1.72 -3.26 15.35
CA LEU A 83 0.79 -2.86 14.30
C LEU A 83 -0.64 -2.90 14.84
N ILE A 84 -1.36 -1.80 14.67
CA ILE A 84 -2.74 -1.64 15.15
C ILE A 84 -3.62 -1.38 13.95
N PRO A 85 -4.30 -2.40 13.41
CA PRO A 85 -5.19 -2.23 12.28
C PRO A 85 -6.33 -1.27 12.61
N PHE A 86 -6.71 -0.45 11.64
CA PHE A 86 -7.91 0.37 11.67
C PHE A 86 -8.51 0.45 10.26
N SER A 87 -9.81 0.67 10.19
CA SER A 87 -10.52 0.81 8.92
C SER A 87 -10.82 2.27 8.61
N PRO A 88 -10.22 2.87 7.60
CA PRO A 88 -10.65 4.18 7.11
C PRO A 88 -12.11 4.27 6.70
N ILE A 89 -12.74 3.17 6.28
CA ILE A 89 -14.16 3.12 5.92
C ILE A 89 -15.06 3.02 7.15
N HIS A 90 -14.73 2.10 8.10
CA HIS A 90 -15.69 1.66 9.12
C HIS A 90 -15.43 2.24 10.52
N ASP A 91 -14.19 2.60 10.85
CA ASP A 91 -13.86 3.17 12.14
C ASP A 91 -14.11 4.67 12.18
N GLU A 92 -14.56 5.20 13.32
CA GLU A 92 -14.84 6.64 13.46
C GLU A 92 -13.58 7.49 13.60
N LYS A 93 -12.49 6.94 14.13
CA LYS A 93 -11.23 7.67 14.39
C LYS A 93 -10.04 6.72 14.40
N LEU A 94 -8.85 7.30 14.33
CA LEU A 94 -7.59 6.58 14.52
C LEU A 94 -7.51 5.92 15.91
N PRO A 95 -6.75 4.82 16.03
CA PRO A 95 -6.41 4.21 17.32
C PRO A 95 -5.70 5.23 18.24
N GLU A 96 -5.89 5.08 19.54
CA GLU A 96 -5.25 5.96 20.51
C GLU A 96 -3.80 5.58 20.79
N ASN A 97 -3.00 6.59 21.20
CA ASN A 97 -1.60 6.42 21.60
C ASN A 97 -0.73 5.79 20.50
N ILE A 98 -0.88 6.25 19.28
CA ILE A 98 -0.05 5.84 18.14
C ILE A 98 1.20 6.72 18.04
N ASP A 99 2.29 6.12 17.60
CA ASP A 99 3.57 6.79 17.33
C ASP A 99 3.77 7.05 15.82
N GLY A 100 2.98 6.40 14.96
CA GLY A 100 3.04 6.55 13.51
C GLY A 100 1.83 5.96 12.80
N MET A 101 1.72 6.21 11.49
CA MET A 101 0.65 5.70 10.63
C MET A 101 1.21 5.12 9.34
N LEU A 102 0.63 4.01 8.88
CA LEU A 102 0.89 3.41 7.57
C LEU A 102 -0.41 3.32 6.76
N PHE A 103 -0.35 3.89 5.56
CA PHE A 103 -1.39 3.78 4.55
C PHE A 103 -0.78 3.09 3.33
N HIS A 104 -1.09 1.82 3.15
CA HIS A 104 -0.64 1.06 1.99
C HIS A 104 -1.53 1.27 0.77
N GLY A 105 -1.21 0.54 -0.28
CA GLY A 105 -2.01 0.50 -1.49
C GLY A 105 -3.32 -0.24 -1.32
N GLY A 106 -4.08 -0.24 -2.35
CA GLY A 106 -5.40 -0.84 -2.47
C GLY A 106 -6.16 -0.17 -3.60
N TYR A 107 -7.47 -0.08 -3.45
CA TYR A 107 -8.37 0.49 -4.43
C TYR A 107 -9.33 1.49 -3.79
N PRO A 108 -8.82 2.58 -3.18
CA PRO A 108 -9.65 3.56 -2.49
C PRO A 108 -10.62 4.27 -3.45
N GLU A 109 -10.30 4.34 -4.74
CA GLU A 109 -11.18 4.91 -5.77
C GLU A 109 -12.50 4.15 -5.93
N LEU A 110 -12.53 2.86 -5.62
CA LEU A 110 -13.77 2.07 -5.63
C LEU A 110 -14.65 2.38 -4.42
N TYR A 111 -14.06 2.88 -3.35
CA TYR A 111 -14.71 3.21 -2.08
C TYR A 111 -14.70 4.72 -1.79
N ALA A 112 -14.41 5.54 -2.81
CA ALA A 112 -14.20 6.99 -2.65
C ALA A 112 -15.36 7.69 -1.94
N LYS A 113 -16.59 7.32 -2.27
CA LYS A 113 -17.79 7.84 -1.61
C LYS A 113 -17.83 7.47 -0.13
N ALA A 114 -17.66 6.19 0.21
CA ALA A 114 -17.70 5.71 1.59
C ALA A 114 -16.60 6.36 2.44
N LEU A 115 -15.38 6.45 1.91
CA LEU A 115 -14.26 7.15 2.54
C LEU A 115 -14.59 8.62 2.78
N SER A 116 -15.19 9.31 1.81
CA SER A 116 -15.54 10.73 1.91
C SER A 116 -16.67 11.00 2.91
N GLU A 117 -17.58 10.06 3.10
CA GLU A 117 -18.67 10.14 4.06
C GLU A 117 -18.20 9.97 5.50
N ASN A 118 -17.08 9.27 5.72
CA ASN A 118 -16.47 9.10 7.04
C ASN A 118 -15.67 10.35 7.48
N LYS A 119 -16.36 11.46 7.65
CA LYS A 119 -15.75 12.76 7.99
C LYS A 119 -14.99 12.76 9.31
N LYS A 120 -15.39 11.91 10.25
CA LYS A 120 -14.72 11.80 11.55
C LYS A 120 -13.31 11.22 11.36
N MET A 121 -13.19 10.14 10.59
CA MET A 121 -11.88 9.53 10.29
C MET A 121 -10.99 10.48 9.49
N LEU A 122 -11.53 11.13 8.43
CA LEU A 122 -10.78 12.13 7.65
C LEU A 122 -10.21 13.25 8.54
N THR A 123 -11.02 13.72 9.49
CA THR A 123 -10.59 14.75 10.46
C THR A 123 -9.52 14.22 11.39
N SER A 124 -9.71 13.01 11.95
CA SER A 124 -8.75 12.36 12.85
C SER A 124 -7.37 12.17 12.20
N VAL A 125 -7.33 11.73 10.94
CA VAL A 125 -6.08 11.59 10.18
C VAL A 125 -5.41 12.94 9.96
N ARG A 126 -6.16 13.96 9.54
CA ARG A 126 -5.63 15.32 9.33
C ARG A 126 -5.05 15.92 10.61
N GLU A 127 -5.76 15.79 11.71
CA GLU A 127 -5.33 16.30 13.01
C GLU A 127 -4.06 15.58 13.50
N ALA A 128 -3.96 14.26 13.32
CA ALA A 128 -2.78 13.49 13.67
C ALA A 128 -1.54 13.97 12.89
N VAL A 129 -1.68 14.21 11.58
CA VAL A 129 -0.59 14.75 10.75
C VAL A 129 -0.22 16.17 11.20
N GLN A 130 -1.19 17.03 11.47
CA GLN A 130 -0.95 18.40 11.97
C GLN A 130 -0.28 18.40 13.35
N ALA A 131 -0.56 17.39 14.17
CA ALA A 131 0.11 17.19 15.46
C ALA A 131 1.54 16.63 15.32
N GLY A 132 1.99 16.34 14.09
CA GLY A 132 3.35 15.85 13.81
C GLY A 132 3.53 14.36 13.94
N ILE A 133 2.47 13.56 13.97
CA ILE A 133 2.57 12.10 13.92
C ILE A 133 3.21 11.69 12.59
N PRO A 134 4.34 10.96 12.60
CA PRO A 134 4.97 10.44 11.39
C PRO A 134 4.04 9.51 10.63
N TYR A 135 4.09 9.57 9.32
CA TYR A 135 3.31 8.67 8.47
C TYR A 135 4.04 8.30 7.20
N MET A 136 3.67 7.17 6.64
CA MET A 136 4.05 6.72 5.31
C MET A 136 2.78 6.35 4.55
N ALA A 137 2.71 6.77 3.29
CA ALA A 137 1.58 6.51 2.43
C ALA A 137 2.03 6.13 1.02
N GLU A 138 1.56 5.00 0.53
CA GLU A 138 1.89 4.46 -0.77
C GLU A 138 0.63 4.30 -1.63
N CYS A 139 0.75 4.58 -2.93
CA CYS A 139 -0.28 4.29 -3.93
C CYS A 139 -1.67 4.80 -3.49
N GLY A 140 -2.61 3.90 -3.18
CA GLY A 140 -3.95 4.25 -2.69
C GLY A 140 -3.94 5.09 -1.40
N GLY A 141 -3.02 4.80 -0.48
CA GLY A 141 -2.83 5.59 0.72
C GLY A 141 -2.40 7.02 0.43
N PHE A 142 -1.53 7.21 -0.57
CA PHE A 142 -1.15 8.54 -1.04
C PHE A 142 -2.35 9.29 -1.65
N MET A 143 -3.20 8.62 -2.43
CA MET A 143 -4.43 9.20 -2.99
C MET A 143 -5.38 9.67 -1.89
N TYR A 144 -5.60 8.85 -0.86
CA TYR A 144 -6.48 9.17 0.28
C TYR A 144 -6.04 10.41 1.08
N LEU A 145 -4.73 10.70 1.10
CA LEU A 145 -4.22 11.87 1.82
C LEU A 145 -4.40 13.20 1.07
N HIS A 146 -4.82 13.20 -0.20
CA HIS A 146 -5.11 14.43 -0.94
C HIS A 146 -6.34 15.16 -0.40
N GLN A 147 -6.57 16.38 -0.90
CA GLN A 147 -7.82 17.10 -0.64
C GLN A 147 -9.00 16.42 -1.30
N GLU A 148 -8.79 15.92 -2.51
CA GLU A 148 -9.81 15.22 -3.29
C GLU A 148 -9.20 14.01 -4.01
N MET A 149 -10.05 13.03 -4.26
CA MET A 149 -9.74 11.86 -5.07
C MET A 149 -10.85 11.62 -6.08
N GLU A 150 -10.51 11.37 -7.33
CA GLU A 150 -11.45 10.98 -8.37
C GLU A 150 -11.77 9.49 -8.27
N ASP A 151 -13.04 9.13 -8.43
CA ASP A 151 -13.48 7.74 -8.52
C ASP A 151 -13.37 7.19 -9.95
N MET A 152 -13.86 5.95 -10.15
CA MET A 152 -13.82 5.29 -11.45
C MET A 152 -14.77 5.90 -12.49
N GLU A 153 -15.77 6.68 -12.06
CA GLU A 153 -16.72 7.40 -12.91
C GLU A 153 -16.30 8.85 -13.17
N GLY A 154 -15.23 9.32 -12.60
CA GLY A 154 -14.72 10.68 -12.75
C GLY A 154 -15.34 11.70 -11.78
N HIS A 155 -16.00 11.26 -10.72
CA HIS A 155 -16.47 12.15 -9.67
C HIS A 155 -15.36 12.40 -8.64
N SER A 156 -15.15 13.67 -8.27
CA SER A 156 -14.20 14.04 -7.22
C SER A 156 -14.86 13.98 -5.84
N TRP A 157 -14.19 13.31 -4.90
CA TRP A 157 -14.64 13.11 -3.53
C TRP A 157 -13.64 13.73 -2.54
N PRO A 158 -14.11 14.46 -1.51
CA PRO A 158 -13.24 14.98 -0.46
C PRO A 158 -12.54 13.85 0.29
N MET A 159 -11.24 14.04 0.56
CA MET A 159 -10.40 13.09 1.29
C MET A 159 -9.75 13.73 2.53
N ALA A 160 -8.68 13.13 3.06
CA ALA A 160 -8.07 13.58 4.31
C ALA A 160 -7.55 15.04 4.26
N GLY A 161 -7.18 15.55 3.09
CA GLY A 161 -6.77 16.94 2.92
C GLY A 161 -5.43 17.29 3.56
N VAL A 162 -4.55 16.32 3.67
CA VAL A 162 -3.16 16.46 4.13
C VAL A 162 -2.29 17.01 3.00
N ILE A 163 -2.49 16.48 1.79
CA ILE A 163 -1.77 16.87 0.57
C ILE A 163 -2.66 17.82 -0.24
N PRO A 164 -2.19 19.03 -0.58
CA PRO A 164 -2.95 19.95 -1.44
C PRO A 164 -3.18 19.40 -2.83
N GLY A 165 -4.35 19.68 -3.41
CA GLY A 165 -4.72 19.24 -4.74
C GLY A 165 -5.46 17.89 -4.74
N LYS A 166 -5.62 17.32 -5.93
CA LYS A 166 -6.34 16.08 -6.12
C LYS A 166 -5.50 15.00 -6.78
N SER A 167 -5.90 13.75 -6.57
CA SER A 167 -5.52 12.61 -7.40
C SER A 167 -6.63 12.29 -8.40
N TRP A 168 -6.28 11.99 -9.65
CA TRP A 168 -7.23 11.71 -10.72
C TRP A 168 -6.82 10.53 -11.57
N ARG A 169 -7.81 9.89 -12.18
CA ARG A 169 -7.60 8.77 -13.08
C ARG A 169 -7.06 9.22 -14.42
N THR A 170 -6.00 8.56 -14.88
CA THR A 170 -5.43 8.78 -16.21
C THR A 170 -6.02 7.77 -17.21
N PRO A 171 -6.13 8.15 -18.50
CA PRO A 171 -6.73 7.29 -19.53
C PRO A 171 -5.88 6.05 -19.87
N ARG A 172 -4.64 6.00 -19.41
CA ARG A 172 -3.68 4.91 -19.61
C ARG A 172 -2.74 4.80 -18.42
N LEU A 173 -2.05 3.70 -18.31
CA LEU A 173 -0.98 3.51 -17.33
C LEU A 173 0.06 4.63 -17.45
N THR A 174 0.19 5.45 -16.42
CA THR A 174 1.01 6.67 -16.47
C THR A 174 2.47 6.35 -16.21
N ARG A 175 2.72 5.56 -15.19
CA ARG A 175 4.06 5.14 -14.78
C ARG A 175 4.08 3.66 -14.48
N PHE A 176 5.11 2.99 -14.94
CA PHE A 176 5.23 1.54 -14.78
C PHE A 176 6.68 1.11 -14.73
N GLY A 177 6.96 0.18 -13.83
CA GLY A 177 8.23 -0.55 -13.74
C GLY A 177 9.12 -0.08 -12.61
N TYR A 178 10.33 -0.60 -12.62
CA TYR A 178 11.30 -0.34 -11.56
C TYR A 178 11.89 1.06 -11.67
N ILE A 179 12.17 1.63 -10.50
CA ILE A 179 12.83 2.91 -10.32
C ILE A 179 13.88 2.82 -9.22
N THR A 180 14.80 3.78 -9.21
CA THR A 180 15.68 4.04 -8.09
C THR A 180 15.43 5.46 -7.60
N LEU A 181 15.15 5.62 -6.32
CA LEU A 181 15.17 6.91 -5.65
C LEU A 181 16.64 7.23 -5.37
N GLU A 182 17.22 8.13 -6.18
CA GLU A 182 18.67 8.38 -6.17
C GLU A 182 19.09 9.15 -4.93
N ASP A 183 18.30 10.15 -4.57
CA ASP A 183 18.50 10.96 -3.37
C ASP A 183 17.17 11.46 -2.82
N GLY A 184 17.18 11.92 -1.58
CA GLY A 184 16.01 12.49 -0.93
C GLY A 184 16.12 12.50 0.58
N THR A 185 15.04 12.93 1.22
CA THR A 185 14.95 13.01 2.67
C THR A 185 13.71 12.28 3.18
N CYS A 186 13.91 11.34 4.10
CA CYS A 186 12.84 10.61 4.77
C CYS A 186 13.01 10.71 6.29
N PHE A 187 11.97 11.15 7.00
CA PHE A 187 11.99 11.36 8.45
C PHE A 187 13.21 12.14 8.96
N GLY A 188 13.58 13.19 8.22
CA GLY A 188 14.72 14.06 8.55
C GLY A 188 16.11 13.45 8.30
N LYS A 189 16.19 12.31 7.62
CA LYS A 189 17.45 11.67 7.25
C LYS A 189 17.61 11.67 5.73
N ASN A 190 18.81 11.94 5.26
CA ASN A 190 19.16 11.77 3.86
C ASN A 190 19.18 10.29 3.51
N VAL A 191 18.52 9.92 2.46
CA VAL A 191 18.41 8.55 1.94
C VAL A 191 18.61 8.57 0.43
N GLY A 192 19.16 7.50 -0.11
CA GLY A 192 19.36 7.36 -1.56
C GLY A 192 19.65 5.91 -1.93
N GLY A 193 19.58 5.61 -3.23
CA GLY A 193 19.76 4.27 -3.76
C GLY A 193 18.60 3.31 -3.41
N ILE A 194 17.43 3.83 -3.05
CA ILE A 194 16.27 3.00 -2.70
C ILE A 194 15.66 2.46 -3.98
N ARG A 195 15.60 1.13 -4.08
CA ARG A 195 14.90 0.45 -5.17
C ARG A 195 13.42 0.43 -4.90
N ALA A 196 12.64 0.85 -5.89
CA ALA A 196 11.19 0.89 -5.82
C ALA A 196 10.57 0.50 -7.17
N HIS A 197 9.27 0.46 -7.22
CA HIS A 197 8.52 0.28 -8.47
C HIS A 197 7.29 1.18 -8.50
N GLU A 198 6.82 1.48 -9.68
CA GLU A 198 5.60 2.22 -9.95
C GLU A 198 4.66 1.36 -10.78
N PHE A 199 3.38 1.37 -10.42
CA PHE A 199 2.31 0.75 -11.21
C PHE A 199 1.00 1.45 -10.88
N HIS A 200 0.66 2.50 -11.63
CA HIS A 200 -0.56 3.26 -11.31
C HIS A 200 -1.22 3.87 -12.54
N TYR A 201 -2.55 3.93 -12.47
CA TYR A 201 -3.45 4.58 -13.41
C TYR A 201 -3.96 5.94 -12.90
N PHE A 202 -3.52 6.35 -11.73
CA PHE A 202 -3.82 7.64 -11.15
C PHE A 202 -2.59 8.53 -11.15
N ASP A 203 -2.80 9.82 -11.24
CA ASP A 203 -1.76 10.83 -11.09
C ASP A 203 -2.16 11.85 -10.04
N SER A 204 -1.28 12.77 -9.70
CA SER A 204 -1.45 13.73 -8.62
C SER A 204 -1.05 15.13 -9.06
N GLU A 205 -1.81 16.13 -8.62
CA GLU A 205 -1.44 17.55 -8.75
C GLU A 205 -0.22 17.91 -7.91
N ASN A 206 0.11 17.11 -6.90
CA ASN A 206 1.19 17.40 -5.97
C ASN A 206 1.92 16.13 -5.54
N CYS A 207 2.94 15.75 -6.29
CA CYS A 207 3.83 14.62 -5.96
C CYS A 207 4.96 14.99 -4.98
N GLY A 208 5.07 16.25 -4.59
CA GLY A 208 6.19 16.75 -3.79
C GLY A 208 7.49 16.86 -4.59
N LYS A 209 8.60 17.13 -3.88
CA LYS A 209 9.94 17.33 -4.46
C LYS A 209 11.05 16.79 -3.56
N ALA A 210 10.72 15.81 -2.72
CA ALA A 210 11.65 15.31 -1.72
C ALA A 210 12.63 14.26 -2.25
N PHE A 211 12.32 13.64 -3.40
CA PHE A 211 13.11 12.59 -4.01
C PHE A 211 13.31 12.83 -5.50
N HIS A 212 14.46 12.43 -6.00
CA HIS A 212 14.68 12.24 -7.43
C HIS A 212 14.61 10.76 -7.77
N ALA A 213 13.81 10.43 -8.77
CA ALA A 213 13.63 9.07 -9.24
C ALA A 213 14.20 8.88 -10.63
N ALA A 214 14.87 7.76 -10.88
CA ALA A 214 15.43 7.40 -12.18
C ALA A 214 15.03 5.98 -12.58
N LYS A 215 14.87 5.76 -13.88
CA LYS A 215 14.71 4.40 -14.44
C LYS A 215 16.10 3.73 -14.52
N PRO A 216 16.27 2.48 -14.03
CA PRO A 216 17.56 1.81 -14.00
C PRO A 216 18.24 1.66 -15.36
N GLU A 217 17.44 1.55 -16.43
CA GLU A 217 17.94 1.28 -17.79
C GLU A 217 17.71 2.45 -18.78
N SER A 218 17.33 3.62 -18.28
CA SER A 218 17.10 4.78 -19.13
C SER A 218 17.60 6.06 -18.48
N MET A 219 17.95 7.06 -19.29
CA MET A 219 18.28 8.41 -18.78
C MET A 219 17.03 9.22 -18.39
N ARG A 220 15.88 8.59 -18.22
CA ARG A 220 14.66 9.25 -17.76
C ARG A 220 14.70 9.37 -16.24
N ASN A 221 14.65 10.60 -15.78
CA ASN A 221 14.55 10.97 -14.37
C ASN A 221 13.40 11.97 -14.17
N TRP A 222 12.90 12.07 -12.95
CA TRP A 222 11.85 13.01 -12.54
C TRP A 222 11.89 13.26 -11.04
N GLU A 223 11.28 14.36 -10.63
CA GLU A 223 11.03 14.73 -9.23
C GLU A 223 9.73 14.10 -8.70
#